data_cda0c12b7ecd6dfb4f45260d4d728edb
#
_entry.id   cda0c12b7ecd6dfb4f45260d4d728edb
#
_cell.length_a   1.000
_cell.length_b   1.000
_cell.length_c   1.000
_cell.angle_alpha   90.00
_cell.angle_beta   90.00
_cell.angle_gamma   90.00
#
_symmetry.space_group_name_H-M   'P 1'
#
loop_
_entity.id
_entity.type
_entity.pdbx_description
1 polymer ?
#
loop_
_entity_poly.entity_id
_entity_poly.type
_entity_poly.pdbx_seq_one_letter_code
_entity_poly.pdbx_strand_id
1 'polypeptide(L)'
;MSQKLVMGNEAIALGAIQAGVNVVSGYPGTPSTEVLETIAKNNPGDIYVEWSINEKVAMEVAAGAAYAGGRALVTMKQVGLNVASDPLMSLSYIGVKGGMVVLVADDPGPFSSQTEQDTRNFARFSNLPVFDPSSPEEAFNMIQTAFEFSEQVGLPVFFRPTTRICHSCSTLEIPEIKERHKVEGFVKDARWVIFPSLSYKKHVQLEEAQEKMGDAFSEMKYNSVTGSGNKGIAASGIAYAYVKEVISNMKLDIKLMKIGTTYPFPKKLAYNFIDGLDEILVLEELDPVIEESFLEISALNHGKPAVLGKRSRNLPCAGEYSYELVQAAVAGFMGIEIQTIIPSAAPELPVRPPVLCAGCPHRASFYAVKNALKSRKAVFSGDIGCYTLGNAKPLDMVDTCLCMGAGITIAQGLQRVEPDVKHLAFIGDSTFFHTGIPGIINAVYNNTDITVIILDNSTTAMTGNQPHPGTGKTMMGCITEKVDIYNMVKACGVKHIERSNPLNQKEAVQTVIDAVEYEGPSAVIFEAPCVALQTQSTRLLITDKCTKCKKCIREIGCPAISVTNDKVVIEPSLCFGCTLCSQVCPVNAIGGAKI
;
A
#
# COMPACT_ATOMS: atom_id res chain seq x y z
N MET A 1 -33.53 -0.27 5.98
CA MET A 1 -32.48 -0.29 4.95
C MET A 1 -32.28 1.14 4.46
N SER A 2 -31.04 1.62 4.38
CA SER A 2 -30.73 2.96 3.84
C SER A 2 -29.89 2.80 2.58
N GLN A 3 -30.26 3.49 1.51
CA GLN A 3 -29.42 3.57 0.31
C GLN A 3 -28.30 4.58 0.56
N LYS A 4 -27.05 4.19 0.30
CA LYS A 4 -25.89 5.07 0.40
C LYS A 4 -25.00 4.89 -0.84
N LEU A 5 -24.51 6.03 -1.36
CA LEU A 5 -23.38 6.00 -2.29
C LEU A 5 -22.11 5.76 -1.47
N VAL A 6 -21.39 4.69 -1.77
CA VAL A 6 -20.19 4.27 -1.04
C VAL A 6 -19.06 3.93 -2.00
N MET A 7 -17.86 4.18 -1.56
CA MET A 7 -16.64 3.74 -2.23
C MET A 7 -16.39 2.24 -1.94
N GLY A 8 -15.64 1.54 -2.78
CA GLY A 8 -15.34 0.11 -2.60
C GLY A 8 -14.74 -0.21 -1.23
N ASN A 9 -13.77 0.58 -0.77
CA ASN A 9 -13.21 0.44 0.57
C ASN A 9 -14.27 0.61 1.67
N GLU A 10 -15.19 1.56 1.51
CA GLU A 10 -16.31 1.73 2.44
C GLU A 10 -17.29 0.55 2.39
N ALA A 11 -17.55 0.01 1.19
CA ALA A 11 -18.39 -1.16 1.01
C ALA A 11 -17.81 -2.39 1.72
N ILE A 12 -16.51 -2.65 1.55
CA ILE A 12 -15.79 -3.73 2.24
C ILE A 12 -15.88 -3.55 3.76
N ALA A 13 -15.61 -2.34 4.25
CA ALA A 13 -15.66 -2.00 5.66
C ALA A 13 -17.05 -2.26 6.28
N LEU A 14 -18.10 -1.79 5.61
CA LEU A 14 -19.49 -1.98 6.05
C LEU A 14 -19.89 -3.46 5.99
N GLY A 15 -19.41 -4.20 4.98
CA GLY A 15 -19.58 -5.65 4.90
C GLY A 15 -18.91 -6.40 6.04
N ALA A 16 -17.70 -5.99 6.45
CA ALA A 16 -16.98 -6.56 7.59
C ALA A 16 -17.70 -6.26 8.92
N ILE A 17 -18.22 -5.03 9.09
CA ILE A 17 -19.06 -4.68 10.25
C ILE A 17 -20.31 -5.58 10.28
N GLN A 18 -20.96 -5.75 9.13
CA GLN A 18 -22.15 -6.59 8.98
C GLN A 18 -21.86 -8.06 9.26
N ALA A 19 -20.66 -8.54 8.94
CA ALA A 19 -20.18 -9.87 9.29
C ALA A 19 -19.88 -10.04 10.79
N GLY A 20 -19.98 -8.97 11.59
CA GLY A 20 -19.72 -9.03 13.03
C GLY A 20 -18.24 -9.13 13.40
N VAL A 21 -17.35 -8.49 12.61
CA VAL A 21 -15.91 -8.46 12.90
C VAL A 21 -15.62 -7.98 14.33
N ASN A 22 -14.71 -8.64 15.04
CA ASN A 22 -14.35 -8.32 16.42
C ASN A 22 -13.08 -7.48 16.51
N VAL A 23 -12.08 -7.80 15.68
CA VAL A 23 -10.76 -7.17 15.70
C VAL A 23 -10.36 -6.78 14.28
N VAL A 24 -9.88 -5.55 14.12
CA VAL A 24 -9.34 -5.04 12.85
C VAL A 24 -7.97 -4.43 13.12
N SER A 25 -6.97 -4.93 12.44
CA SER A 25 -5.59 -4.44 12.50
C SER A 25 -5.06 -4.16 11.10
N GLY A 26 -4.09 -3.27 10.97
CA GLY A 26 -3.51 -2.95 9.68
C GLY A 26 -2.34 -2.00 9.78
N TYR A 27 -1.70 -1.76 8.65
CA TYR A 27 -0.74 -0.66 8.48
C TYR A 27 -1.21 0.23 7.33
N PRO A 28 -1.11 1.57 7.46
CA PRO A 28 -1.60 2.49 6.45
C PRO A 28 -0.92 2.30 5.09
N GLY A 29 -1.70 2.08 4.04
CA GLY A 29 -1.19 1.87 2.69
C GLY A 29 -2.28 2.00 1.62
N THR A 30 -2.18 3.01 0.75
CA THR A 30 -3.09 3.14 -0.40
C THR A 30 -2.86 1.98 -1.37
N PRO A 31 -3.92 1.26 -1.81
CA PRO A 31 -5.33 1.69 -1.83
C PRO A 31 -6.22 1.11 -0.72
N SER A 32 -5.72 0.51 0.37
CA SER A 32 -6.53 -0.18 1.40
C SER A 32 -6.83 0.63 2.67
N THR A 33 -6.22 1.80 2.84
CA THR A 33 -6.25 2.59 4.10
C THR A 33 -7.69 2.87 4.58
N GLU A 34 -8.59 3.25 3.69
CA GLU A 34 -9.94 3.70 4.03
C GLU A 34 -10.83 2.56 4.56
N VAL A 35 -10.46 1.29 4.36
CA VAL A 35 -11.22 0.15 4.94
C VAL A 35 -11.19 0.23 6.46
N LEU A 36 -10.00 0.30 7.05
CA LEU A 36 -9.83 0.37 8.51
C LEU A 36 -10.40 1.68 9.08
N GLU A 37 -10.13 2.82 8.40
CA GLU A 37 -10.66 4.12 8.80
C GLU A 37 -12.20 4.16 8.79
N THR A 38 -12.82 3.53 7.80
CA THR A 38 -14.29 3.45 7.71
C THR A 38 -14.87 2.57 8.82
N ILE A 39 -14.22 1.45 9.16
CA ILE A 39 -14.64 0.62 10.29
C ILE A 39 -14.54 1.41 11.59
N ALA A 40 -13.43 2.11 11.84
CA ALA A 40 -13.25 2.93 13.03
C ALA A 40 -14.32 4.02 13.15
N LYS A 41 -14.63 4.71 12.03
CA LYS A 41 -15.65 5.77 11.96
C LYS A 41 -17.07 5.26 12.19
N ASN A 42 -17.40 4.06 11.69
CA ASN A 42 -18.73 3.46 11.80
C ASN A 42 -18.80 2.39 12.90
N ASN A 43 -17.82 2.35 13.80
CA ASN A 43 -17.73 1.38 14.89
C ASN A 43 -18.93 1.55 15.84
N PRO A 44 -19.75 0.50 16.07
CA PRO A 44 -20.84 0.55 17.04
C PRO A 44 -20.38 0.60 18.49
N GLY A 45 -19.07 0.53 18.75
CA GLY A 45 -18.46 0.68 20.08
C GLY A 45 -17.82 -0.59 20.65
N ASP A 46 -17.91 -1.69 19.95
CA ASP A 46 -17.45 -3.02 20.40
C ASP A 46 -16.47 -3.72 19.44
N ILE A 47 -16.02 -3.04 18.36
CA ILE A 47 -14.94 -3.51 17.50
C ILE A 47 -13.62 -2.91 17.98
N TYR A 48 -12.62 -3.75 18.23
CA TYR A 48 -11.26 -3.27 18.42
C TYR A 48 -10.62 -2.94 17.07
N VAL A 49 -10.12 -1.72 16.91
CA VAL A 49 -9.49 -1.24 15.67
C VAL A 49 -8.16 -0.58 15.99
N GLU A 50 -7.08 -1.02 15.32
CA GLU A 50 -5.76 -0.44 15.52
C GLU A 50 -4.99 -0.24 14.21
N TRP A 51 -4.18 0.82 14.16
CA TRP A 51 -3.00 0.85 13.32
C TRP A 51 -1.85 0.20 14.06
N SER A 52 -1.38 -0.94 13.54
CA SER A 52 -0.18 -1.61 14.03
C SER A 52 1.08 -0.90 13.54
N ILE A 53 2.23 -1.19 14.14
CA ILE A 53 3.50 -0.55 13.73
C ILE A 53 4.01 -1.01 12.35
N ASN A 54 3.63 -2.23 11.93
CA ASN A 54 3.85 -2.77 10.60
C ASN A 54 2.87 -3.91 10.28
N GLU A 55 2.89 -4.41 9.06
CA GLU A 55 1.97 -5.43 8.58
C GLU A 55 2.19 -6.80 9.24
N LYS A 56 3.46 -7.13 9.63
CA LYS A 56 3.76 -8.36 10.38
C LYS A 56 3.04 -8.35 11.71
N VAL A 57 3.16 -7.28 12.47
CA VAL A 57 2.48 -7.11 13.77
C VAL A 57 0.97 -7.14 13.59
N ALA A 58 0.44 -6.45 12.57
CA ALA A 58 -0.99 -6.46 12.27
C ALA A 58 -1.52 -7.87 12.02
N MET A 59 -0.79 -8.68 11.23
CA MET A 59 -1.14 -10.08 10.95
C MET A 59 -1.16 -10.92 12.22
N GLU A 60 -0.17 -10.74 13.09
CA GLU A 60 -0.04 -11.48 14.36
C GLU A 60 -1.13 -11.13 15.36
N VAL A 61 -1.52 -9.84 15.45
CA VAL A 61 -2.66 -9.39 16.28
C VAL A 61 -3.96 -10.00 15.79
N ALA A 62 -4.22 -9.97 14.49
CA ALA A 62 -5.40 -10.61 13.88
C ALA A 62 -5.42 -12.12 14.14
N ALA A 63 -4.28 -12.80 14.01
CA ALA A 63 -4.15 -14.22 14.29
C ALA A 63 -4.50 -14.56 15.75
N GLY A 64 -3.98 -13.78 16.71
CA GLY A 64 -4.30 -13.95 18.13
C GLY A 64 -5.80 -13.86 18.42
N ALA A 65 -6.49 -12.92 17.80
CA ALA A 65 -7.95 -12.79 17.91
C ALA A 65 -8.67 -14.01 17.28
N ALA A 66 -8.22 -14.45 16.11
CA ALA A 66 -8.80 -15.61 15.44
C ALA A 66 -8.55 -16.93 16.18
N TYR A 67 -7.43 -17.08 16.89
CA TYR A 67 -7.18 -18.24 17.76
C TYR A 67 -8.18 -18.34 18.91
N ALA A 68 -8.63 -17.19 19.42
CA ALA A 68 -9.67 -17.15 20.47
C ALA A 68 -11.10 -17.32 19.91
N GLY A 69 -11.27 -17.51 18.60
CA GLY A 69 -12.56 -17.67 17.96
C GLY A 69 -13.23 -16.36 17.54
N GLY A 70 -12.53 -15.21 17.59
CA GLY A 70 -13.03 -13.94 17.09
C GLY A 70 -12.90 -13.83 15.58
N ARG A 71 -13.81 -13.08 14.92
CA ARG A 71 -13.62 -12.67 13.52
C ARG A 71 -12.61 -11.53 13.43
N ALA A 72 -11.53 -11.73 12.69
CA ALA A 72 -10.43 -10.80 12.55
C ALA A 72 -10.20 -10.38 11.09
N LEU A 73 -10.03 -9.08 10.87
CA LEU A 73 -9.66 -8.50 9.58
C LEU A 73 -8.28 -7.87 9.69
N VAL A 74 -7.37 -8.24 8.81
CA VAL A 74 -6.10 -7.50 8.64
C VAL A 74 -6.08 -6.81 7.29
N THR A 75 -5.66 -5.54 7.25
CA THR A 75 -5.67 -4.74 6.03
C THR A 75 -4.28 -4.25 5.66
N MET A 76 -3.90 -4.39 4.39
CA MET A 76 -2.64 -3.94 3.85
C MET A 76 -2.68 -3.79 2.32
N LYS A 77 -1.71 -3.09 1.76
CA LYS A 77 -1.46 -3.11 0.30
C LYS A 77 -0.52 -4.27 -0.09
N GLN A 78 -0.37 -4.55 -1.40
CA GLN A 78 0.41 -5.71 -1.86
C GLN A 78 1.86 -5.73 -1.33
N VAL A 79 2.56 -4.60 -1.27
CA VAL A 79 3.95 -4.57 -0.75
C VAL A 79 4.01 -4.79 0.76
N GLY A 80 2.92 -4.51 1.49
CA GLY A 80 2.81 -4.82 2.91
C GLY A 80 2.75 -6.31 3.18
N LEU A 81 2.20 -7.09 2.24
CA LEU A 81 2.18 -8.54 2.34
C LEU A 81 3.59 -9.14 2.34
N ASN A 82 4.56 -8.50 1.68
CA ASN A 82 5.96 -8.92 1.75
C ASN A 82 6.50 -8.87 3.18
N VAL A 83 6.09 -7.86 3.97
CA VAL A 83 6.45 -7.72 5.39
C VAL A 83 5.73 -8.76 6.25
N ALA A 84 4.47 -9.06 5.96
CA ALA A 84 3.63 -10.02 6.67
C ALA A 84 3.80 -11.47 6.18
N SER A 85 4.71 -11.75 5.25
CA SER A 85 4.84 -13.08 4.64
C SER A 85 5.21 -14.17 5.64
N ASP A 86 6.10 -13.90 6.59
CA ASP A 86 6.53 -14.88 7.60
C ASP A 86 5.36 -15.41 8.46
N PRO A 87 4.58 -14.57 9.15
CA PRO A 87 3.41 -15.06 9.87
C PRO A 87 2.35 -15.66 8.95
N LEU A 88 2.14 -15.15 7.74
CA LEU A 88 1.17 -15.70 6.78
C LEU A 88 1.51 -17.16 6.44
N MET A 89 2.76 -17.46 6.07
CA MET A 89 3.20 -18.80 5.71
C MET A 89 3.08 -19.79 6.88
N SER A 90 3.31 -19.32 8.10
CA SER A 90 3.12 -20.14 9.31
C SER A 90 1.65 -20.37 9.63
N LEU A 91 0.80 -19.36 9.46
CA LEU A 91 -0.63 -19.41 9.71
C LEU A 91 -1.36 -20.41 8.79
N SER A 92 -0.92 -20.60 7.56
CA SER A 92 -1.49 -21.59 6.65
C SER A 92 -1.40 -23.01 7.21
N TYR A 93 -0.37 -23.31 7.99
CA TYR A 93 -0.20 -24.61 8.65
C TYR A 93 -0.94 -24.72 9.98
N ILE A 94 -0.93 -23.66 10.78
CA ILE A 94 -1.59 -23.64 12.10
C ILE A 94 -3.11 -23.56 11.92
N GLY A 95 -3.56 -22.73 10.98
CA GLY A 95 -4.96 -22.41 10.78
C GLY A 95 -5.52 -21.46 11.83
N VAL A 96 -6.82 -21.26 11.80
CA VAL A 96 -7.58 -20.37 12.69
C VAL A 96 -8.79 -21.08 13.28
N LYS A 97 -9.42 -20.48 14.31
CA LYS A 97 -10.67 -20.96 14.88
C LYS A 97 -11.84 -20.05 14.51
N GLY A 98 -11.68 -18.74 14.72
CA GLY A 98 -12.59 -17.73 14.20
C GLY A 98 -12.22 -17.33 12.78
N GLY A 99 -13.14 -16.70 12.07
CA GLY A 99 -12.92 -16.24 10.71
C GLY A 99 -11.80 -15.20 10.63
N MET A 100 -10.78 -15.44 9.81
CA MET A 100 -9.71 -14.50 9.56
C MET A 100 -9.64 -14.12 8.08
N VAL A 101 -9.83 -12.84 7.78
CA VAL A 101 -9.73 -12.31 6.42
C VAL A 101 -8.48 -11.46 6.31
N VAL A 102 -7.64 -11.80 5.33
CA VAL A 102 -6.45 -11.06 4.96
C VAL A 102 -6.77 -10.22 3.72
N LEU A 103 -7.12 -8.95 3.95
CA LEU A 103 -7.40 -8.01 2.88
C LEU A 103 -6.08 -7.45 2.36
N VAL A 104 -5.79 -7.75 1.10
CA VAL A 104 -4.62 -7.25 0.40
C VAL A 104 -5.06 -6.56 -0.88
N ALA A 105 -4.88 -5.24 -0.94
CA ALA A 105 -5.23 -4.47 -2.12
C ALA A 105 -4.07 -4.42 -3.11
N ASP A 106 -4.27 -5.00 -4.29
CA ASP A 106 -3.33 -4.93 -5.40
C ASP A 106 -3.46 -3.60 -6.16
N ASP A 107 -2.35 -3.14 -6.73
CA ASP A 107 -2.25 -1.83 -7.39
C ASP A 107 -1.73 -1.99 -8.84
N PRO A 108 -2.58 -2.50 -9.77
CA PRO A 108 -2.22 -2.64 -11.18
C PRO A 108 -1.90 -1.27 -11.81
N GLY A 109 -0.78 -1.19 -12.57
CA GLY A 109 -0.28 0.07 -13.08
C GLY A 109 0.15 1.02 -11.97
N PRO A 110 1.08 0.67 -11.10
CA PRO A 110 1.27 1.11 -9.71
C PRO A 110 1.07 2.62 -9.52
N PHE A 111 -0.13 3.01 -9.05
CA PHE A 111 -0.48 4.41 -8.80
C PHE A 111 0.19 4.95 -7.54
N SER A 112 0.38 4.09 -6.52
CA SER A 112 0.94 4.48 -5.22
C SER A 112 1.93 3.47 -4.64
N SER A 113 2.29 2.44 -5.39
CA SER A 113 3.15 1.35 -4.93
C SER A 113 4.52 1.37 -5.61
N GLN A 114 5.57 0.86 -4.94
CA GLN A 114 6.92 0.79 -5.47
C GLN A 114 7.07 -0.27 -6.55
N THR A 115 6.23 -1.29 -6.50
CA THR A 115 6.25 -2.43 -7.41
C THR A 115 4.84 -2.77 -7.85
N GLU A 116 4.71 -3.47 -8.95
CA GLU A 116 3.50 -4.10 -9.41
C GLU A 116 3.58 -5.59 -9.06
N GLN A 117 2.67 -6.07 -8.19
CA GLN A 117 2.69 -7.44 -7.68
C GLN A 117 1.28 -8.03 -7.69
N ASP A 118 1.20 -9.32 -8.02
CA ASP A 118 -0.04 -10.09 -7.96
C ASP A 118 -0.05 -10.97 -6.71
N THR A 119 -0.86 -10.59 -5.73
CA THR A 119 -0.92 -11.29 -4.44
C THR A 119 -1.62 -12.64 -4.51
N ARG A 120 -2.27 -12.99 -5.63
CA ARG A 120 -2.79 -14.35 -5.88
C ARG A 120 -1.65 -15.38 -5.92
N ASN A 121 -0.43 -14.97 -6.30
CA ASN A 121 0.74 -15.84 -6.23
C ASN A 121 1.17 -16.15 -4.79
N PHE A 122 1.04 -15.19 -3.86
CA PHE A 122 1.21 -15.46 -2.43
C PHE A 122 0.18 -16.44 -1.90
N ALA A 123 -1.07 -16.30 -2.32
CA ALA A 123 -2.14 -17.21 -1.95
C ALA A 123 -1.87 -18.64 -2.45
N ARG A 124 -1.45 -18.79 -3.71
CA ARG A 124 -1.01 -20.09 -4.25
C ARG A 124 0.14 -20.68 -3.46
N PHE A 125 1.17 -19.90 -3.16
CA PHE A 125 2.36 -20.33 -2.42
C PHE A 125 2.03 -20.72 -0.97
N SER A 126 1.08 -20.04 -0.33
CA SER A 126 0.63 -20.35 1.03
C SER A 126 -0.53 -21.35 1.10
N ASN A 127 -1.04 -21.82 -0.03
CA ASN A 127 -2.22 -22.71 -0.12
C ASN A 127 -3.50 -22.12 0.53
N LEU A 128 -3.66 -20.79 0.49
CA LEU A 128 -4.81 -20.10 1.07
C LEU A 128 -5.81 -19.63 0.02
N PRO A 129 -7.12 -19.74 0.29
CA PRO A 129 -8.16 -19.40 -0.68
C PRO A 129 -8.29 -17.90 -0.91
N VAL A 130 -8.69 -17.50 -2.15
CA VAL A 130 -8.78 -16.11 -2.61
C VAL A 130 -10.19 -15.75 -3.03
N PHE A 131 -10.68 -14.63 -2.51
CA PHE A 131 -11.88 -13.92 -2.95
C PHE A 131 -11.48 -12.65 -3.71
N ASP A 132 -11.96 -12.47 -4.95
CA ASP A 132 -11.58 -11.41 -5.89
C ASP A 132 -12.84 -10.70 -6.41
N PRO A 133 -13.32 -9.61 -5.74
CA PRO A 133 -14.57 -8.96 -6.08
C PRO A 133 -14.47 -8.16 -7.39
N SER A 134 -15.59 -8.08 -8.12
CA SER A 134 -15.71 -7.36 -9.39
C SER A 134 -16.44 -6.02 -9.29
N SER A 135 -16.99 -5.69 -8.14
CA SER A 135 -17.66 -4.40 -7.88
C SER A 135 -17.73 -4.11 -6.38
N PRO A 136 -17.99 -2.85 -5.97
CA PRO A 136 -18.22 -2.50 -4.56
C PRO A 136 -19.38 -3.26 -3.92
N GLU A 137 -20.47 -3.47 -4.65
CA GLU A 137 -21.63 -4.23 -4.17
C GLU A 137 -21.26 -5.70 -3.91
N GLU A 138 -20.54 -6.29 -4.83
CA GLU A 138 -20.06 -7.65 -4.63
C GLU A 138 -19.10 -7.74 -3.46
N ALA A 139 -18.18 -6.77 -3.32
CA ALA A 139 -17.21 -6.72 -2.23
C ALA A 139 -17.89 -6.66 -0.85
N PHE A 140 -18.98 -5.88 -0.71
CA PHE A 140 -19.80 -5.82 0.50
C PHE A 140 -20.36 -7.18 0.89
N ASN A 141 -20.90 -7.94 -0.08
CA ASN A 141 -21.49 -9.25 0.18
C ASN A 141 -20.43 -10.35 0.33
N MET A 142 -19.39 -10.27 -0.48
CA MET A 142 -18.33 -11.28 -0.56
C MET A 142 -17.48 -11.33 0.71
N ILE A 143 -17.17 -10.18 1.34
CA ILE A 143 -16.39 -10.15 2.58
C ILE A 143 -17.10 -10.90 3.74
N GLN A 144 -18.41 -10.86 3.79
CA GLN A 144 -19.21 -11.61 4.78
C GLN A 144 -19.03 -13.12 4.57
N THR A 145 -19.16 -13.55 3.31
CA THR A 145 -18.95 -14.96 2.93
C THR A 145 -17.49 -15.40 3.19
N ALA A 146 -16.51 -14.50 3.00
CA ALA A 146 -15.11 -14.81 3.26
C ALA A 146 -14.85 -15.13 4.74
N PHE A 147 -15.48 -14.44 5.69
CA PHE A 147 -15.41 -14.79 7.11
C PHE A 147 -16.02 -16.16 7.39
N GLU A 148 -17.21 -16.43 6.86
CA GLU A 148 -17.91 -17.70 7.03
C GLU A 148 -17.09 -18.86 6.42
N PHE A 149 -16.52 -18.65 5.25
CA PHE A 149 -15.68 -19.64 4.58
C PHE A 149 -14.39 -19.92 5.35
N SER A 150 -13.74 -18.86 5.90
CA SER A 150 -12.57 -19.01 6.76
C SER A 150 -12.86 -19.90 7.99
N GLU A 151 -14.02 -19.71 8.64
CA GLU A 151 -14.48 -20.55 9.76
C GLU A 151 -14.71 -21.99 9.32
N GLN A 152 -15.34 -22.17 8.17
CA GLN A 152 -15.65 -23.49 7.62
C GLN A 152 -14.40 -24.31 7.32
N VAL A 153 -13.38 -23.70 6.72
CA VAL A 153 -12.14 -24.39 6.32
C VAL A 153 -11.07 -24.36 7.42
N GLY A 154 -11.22 -23.51 8.43
CA GLY A 154 -10.25 -23.34 9.53
C GLY A 154 -8.93 -22.68 9.10
N LEU A 155 -8.93 -21.90 8.02
CA LEU A 155 -7.77 -21.22 7.44
C LEU A 155 -8.05 -19.73 7.27
N PRO A 156 -7.00 -18.87 7.30
CA PRO A 156 -7.13 -17.52 6.79
C PRO A 156 -7.55 -17.51 5.32
N VAL A 157 -8.29 -16.50 4.89
CA VAL A 157 -8.68 -16.33 3.49
C VAL A 157 -8.20 -14.97 2.97
N PHE A 158 -7.71 -14.95 1.74
CA PHE A 158 -7.40 -13.71 1.05
C PHE A 158 -8.67 -13.03 0.55
N PHE A 159 -8.75 -11.71 0.75
CA PHE A 159 -9.70 -10.84 0.10
C PHE A 159 -8.92 -9.83 -0.72
N ARG A 160 -8.96 -9.96 -2.05
CA ARG A 160 -8.05 -9.26 -2.97
C ARG A 160 -8.81 -8.29 -3.86
N PRO A 161 -9.12 -7.06 -3.42
CA PRO A 161 -9.56 -6.00 -4.32
C PRO A 161 -8.37 -5.38 -5.05
N THR A 162 -8.60 -4.86 -6.26
CA THR A 162 -7.64 -3.98 -6.93
C THR A 162 -7.95 -2.51 -6.67
N THR A 163 -7.01 -1.60 -6.98
CA THR A 163 -7.17 -0.14 -6.81
C THR A 163 -8.48 0.35 -7.39
N ARG A 164 -8.88 -0.14 -8.58
CA ARG A 164 -10.13 0.27 -9.22
C ARG A 164 -11.35 -0.13 -8.40
N ILE A 165 -11.37 -1.33 -7.86
CA ILE A 165 -12.48 -1.78 -6.98
C ILE A 165 -12.48 -0.99 -5.68
N CYS A 166 -11.31 -0.76 -5.05
CA CYS A 166 -11.18 0.01 -3.81
C CYS A 166 -11.80 1.41 -3.94
N HIS A 167 -11.57 2.08 -5.07
CA HIS A 167 -11.91 3.50 -5.26
C HIS A 167 -13.10 3.75 -6.18
N SER A 168 -13.71 2.73 -6.80
CA SER A 168 -14.98 2.90 -7.51
C SER A 168 -16.14 3.10 -6.53
N CYS A 169 -17.19 3.80 -6.99
CA CYS A 169 -18.37 4.07 -6.17
C CYS A 169 -19.59 3.32 -6.69
N SER A 170 -20.42 2.85 -5.77
CA SER A 170 -21.72 2.22 -6.07
C SER A 170 -22.77 2.60 -5.03
N THR A 171 -24.03 2.54 -5.40
CA THR A 171 -25.14 2.72 -4.46
C THR A 171 -25.48 1.37 -3.84
N LEU A 172 -25.38 1.26 -2.52
CA LEU A 172 -25.67 0.06 -1.75
C LEU A 172 -26.89 0.25 -0.84
N GLU A 173 -27.69 -0.82 -0.72
CA GLU A 173 -28.65 -0.96 0.36
C GLU A 173 -27.94 -1.59 1.57
N ILE A 174 -27.80 -0.79 2.65
CA ILE A 174 -27.13 -1.24 3.86
C ILE A 174 -28.21 -1.69 4.85
N PRO A 175 -28.25 -2.98 5.21
CA PRO A 175 -29.15 -3.50 6.23
C PRO A 175 -28.78 -2.97 7.63
N GLU A 176 -29.67 -3.15 8.59
CA GLU A 176 -29.35 -2.92 10.00
C GLU A 176 -28.22 -3.83 10.45
N ILE A 177 -27.36 -3.31 11.34
CA ILE A 177 -26.18 -4.05 11.81
C ILE A 177 -26.64 -5.29 12.60
N LYS A 178 -26.12 -6.46 12.21
CA LYS A 178 -26.35 -7.71 12.91
C LYS A 178 -25.61 -7.74 14.26
N GLU A 179 -26.00 -8.65 15.13
CA GLU A 179 -25.25 -8.94 16.34
C GLU A 179 -23.81 -9.35 16.04
N ARG A 180 -22.90 -9.00 16.96
CA ARG A 180 -21.49 -9.37 16.87
C ARG A 180 -21.31 -10.89 16.84
N HIS A 181 -20.27 -11.32 16.12
CA HIS A 181 -19.81 -12.69 16.22
C HIS A 181 -19.39 -13.00 17.65
N LYS A 182 -19.94 -14.08 18.20
CA LYS A 182 -19.71 -14.49 19.60
C LYS A 182 -18.33 -15.17 19.73
N VAL A 183 -17.48 -14.59 20.53
CA VAL A 183 -16.15 -15.14 20.81
C VAL A 183 -16.25 -16.26 21.85
N GLU A 184 -15.74 -17.45 21.52
CA GLU A 184 -15.76 -18.61 22.41
C GLU A 184 -14.61 -18.63 23.43
N GLY A 185 -13.54 -17.89 23.16
CA GLY A 185 -12.32 -17.87 23.95
C GLY A 185 -11.25 -18.85 23.45
N PHE A 186 -10.02 -18.62 23.90
CA PHE A 186 -8.88 -19.44 23.54
C PHE A 186 -8.95 -20.80 24.27
N VAL A 187 -8.79 -21.86 23.49
CA VAL A 187 -8.68 -23.23 24.02
C VAL A 187 -7.29 -23.76 23.67
N LYS A 188 -6.55 -24.21 24.67
CA LYS A 188 -5.20 -24.77 24.49
C LYS A 188 -5.27 -26.04 23.62
N ASP A 189 -4.52 -26.04 22.54
CA ASP A 189 -4.40 -27.17 21.60
C ASP A 189 -2.97 -27.24 21.08
N ALA A 190 -2.47 -28.43 20.82
CA ALA A 190 -1.14 -28.66 20.27
C ALA A 190 -0.94 -28.03 18.87
N ARG A 191 -2.05 -27.83 18.13
CA ARG A 191 -2.02 -27.21 16.78
C ARG A 191 -1.49 -25.78 16.77
N TRP A 192 -1.59 -25.07 17.92
CA TRP A 192 -1.11 -23.68 18.02
C TRP A 192 0.41 -23.54 18.12
N VAL A 193 1.13 -24.67 18.22
CA VAL A 193 2.59 -24.69 18.34
C VAL A 193 3.19 -25.33 17.12
N ILE A 194 3.64 -24.50 16.17
CA ILE A 194 4.23 -25.01 14.92
C ILE A 194 5.65 -25.55 15.16
N PHE A 195 5.89 -26.79 14.73
CA PHE A 195 7.21 -27.42 14.69
C PHE A 195 7.19 -28.62 13.72
N PRO A 196 8.35 -29.21 13.33
CA PRO A 196 8.44 -30.10 12.17
C PRO A 196 7.43 -31.22 12.08
N SER A 197 7.13 -31.91 13.20
CA SER A 197 6.15 -33.04 13.19
C SER A 197 4.72 -32.60 12.91
N LEU A 198 4.33 -31.40 13.33
CA LEU A 198 3.04 -30.80 13.00
C LEU A 198 3.00 -30.34 11.55
N SER A 199 4.08 -29.69 11.09
CA SER A 199 4.15 -29.08 9.76
C SER A 199 3.92 -30.10 8.64
N TYR A 200 4.58 -31.28 8.70
CA TYR A 200 4.37 -32.33 7.71
C TYR A 200 2.90 -32.78 7.63
N LYS A 201 2.31 -33.09 8.80
CA LYS A 201 0.90 -33.50 8.87
C LYS A 201 -0.03 -32.45 8.32
N LYS A 202 0.24 -31.18 8.64
CA LYS A 202 -0.57 -30.05 8.18
C LYS A 202 -0.41 -29.81 6.67
N HIS A 203 0.80 -30.02 6.13
CA HIS A 203 0.99 -29.93 4.69
C HIS A 203 0.12 -30.93 3.94
N VAL A 204 0.10 -32.19 4.36
CA VAL A 204 -0.80 -33.19 3.76
C VAL A 204 -2.27 -32.75 3.84
N GLN A 205 -2.71 -32.22 4.98
CA GLN A 205 -4.07 -31.72 5.15
C GLN A 205 -4.38 -30.50 4.25
N LEU A 206 -3.39 -29.62 4.03
CA LEU A 206 -3.55 -28.48 3.13
C LEU A 206 -3.71 -28.92 1.67
N GLU A 207 -2.92 -29.89 1.22
CA GLU A 207 -3.05 -30.45 -0.14
C GLU A 207 -4.43 -31.11 -0.34
N GLU A 208 -4.89 -31.91 0.62
CA GLU A 208 -6.24 -32.52 0.57
C GLU A 208 -7.37 -31.46 0.61
N ALA A 209 -7.15 -30.36 1.31
CA ALA A 209 -8.12 -29.27 1.41
C ALA A 209 -8.28 -28.48 0.11
N GLN A 210 -7.23 -28.42 -0.74
CA GLN A 210 -7.27 -27.67 -2.01
C GLN A 210 -8.41 -28.15 -2.92
N GLU A 211 -8.57 -29.47 -3.08
CA GLU A 211 -9.63 -30.04 -3.90
C GLU A 211 -11.01 -29.70 -3.34
N LYS A 212 -11.21 -29.88 -2.03
CA LYS A 212 -12.48 -29.58 -1.35
C LYS A 212 -12.87 -28.11 -1.45
N MET A 213 -11.90 -27.20 -1.29
CA MET A 213 -12.12 -25.77 -1.43
C MET A 213 -12.45 -25.40 -2.88
N GLY A 214 -11.74 -25.95 -3.87
CA GLY A 214 -12.03 -25.76 -5.29
C GLY A 214 -13.43 -26.26 -5.70
N ASP A 215 -13.88 -27.36 -5.10
CA ASP A 215 -15.24 -27.87 -5.27
C ASP A 215 -16.28 -26.91 -4.69
N ALA A 216 -16.09 -26.45 -3.45
CA ALA A 216 -16.95 -25.46 -2.81
C ALA A 216 -17.00 -24.15 -3.63
N PHE A 217 -15.88 -23.73 -4.18
CA PHE A 217 -15.82 -22.55 -5.06
C PHE A 217 -16.59 -22.77 -6.37
N SER A 218 -16.61 -24.00 -6.90
CA SER A 218 -17.38 -24.33 -8.11
C SER A 218 -18.89 -24.17 -7.93
N GLU A 219 -19.39 -24.25 -6.69
CA GLU A 219 -20.80 -24.09 -6.32
C GLU A 219 -21.13 -22.70 -5.77
N MET A 220 -20.12 -21.86 -5.54
CA MET A 220 -20.28 -20.57 -4.91
C MET A 220 -20.88 -19.55 -5.88
N LYS A 221 -21.86 -18.76 -5.42
CA LYS A 221 -22.59 -17.75 -6.23
C LYS A 221 -21.73 -16.68 -6.90
N TYR A 222 -20.48 -16.52 -6.47
CA TYR A 222 -19.53 -15.56 -7.04
C TYR A 222 -18.84 -16.07 -8.30
N ASN A 223 -18.99 -17.36 -8.58
CA ASN A 223 -18.56 -18.02 -9.81
C ASN A 223 -19.81 -18.43 -10.61
N SER A 224 -19.84 -18.13 -11.88
CA SER A 224 -21.01 -18.45 -12.70
C SER A 224 -20.65 -18.56 -14.17
N VAL A 225 -21.46 -19.33 -14.90
CA VAL A 225 -21.39 -19.43 -16.36
C VAL A 225 -22.70 -18.94 -16.93
N THR A 226 -22.65 -18.05 -17.93
CA THR A 226 -23.81 -17.50 -18.63
C THR A 226 -23.55 -17.46 -20.14
N GLY A 227 -24.60 -17.25 -20.94
CA GLY A 227 -24.49 -17.18 -22.40
C GLY A 227 -24.30 -18.55 -23.06
N SER A 228 -24.02 -18.54 -24.36
CA SER A 228 -23.92 -19.73 -25.20
C SER A 228 -22.88 -19.53 -26.32
N GLY A 229 -22.66 -20.56 -27.14
CA GLY A 229 -21.74 -20.50 -28.30
C GLY A 229 -20.53 -21.41 -28.15
N ASN A 230 -19.69 -21.42 -29.19
CA ASN A 230 -18.45 -22.20 -29.25
C ASN A 230 -17.19 -21.41 -28.91
N LYS A 231 -17.33 -20.12 -28.58
CA LYS A 231 -16.29 -19.27 -28.00
C LYS A 231 -16.66 -18.86 -26.58
N GLY A 232 -15.68 -18.77 -25.71
CA GLY A 232 -15.88 -18.40 -24.31
C GLY A 232 -14.96 -17.25 -23.86
N ILE A 233 -15.44 -16.50 -22.88
CA ILE A 233 -14.61 -15.52 -22.16
C ILE A 233 -14.62 -15.94 -20.68
N ALA A 234 -13.44 -15.95 -20.05
CA ALA A 234 -13.30 -16.12 -18.61
C ALA A 234 -12.68 -14.86 -18.02
N ALA A 235 -13.27 -14.31 -16.94
CA ALA A 235 -12.78 -13.06 -16.36
C ALA A 235 -12.97 -12.99 -14.83
N SER A 236 -12.09 -12.23 -14.16
CA SER A 236 -12.16 -11.94 -12.72
C SER A 236 -12.02 -10.45 -12.42
N GLY A 237 -12.30 -10.08 -11.18
CA GLY A 237 -12.12 -8.71 -10.69
C GLY A 237 -12.81 -7.68 -11.58
N ILE A 238 -12.18 -6.50 -11.73
CA ILE A 238 -12.73 -5.42 -12.56
C ILE A 238 -12.80 -5.78 -14.05
N ALA A 239 -11.91 -6.66 -14.54
CA ALA A 239 -11.94 -7.12 -15.93
C ALA A 239 -13.30 -7.79 -16.27
N TYR A 240 -13.89 -8.54 -15.32
CA TYR A 240 -15.22 -9.10 -15.49
C TYR A 240 -16.30 -8.01 -15.69
N ALA A 241 -16.24 -6.93 -14.92
CA ALA A 241 -17.21 -5.84 -15.06
C ALA A 241 -17.13 -5.21 -16.46
N TYR A 242 -15.91 -4.95 -16.96
CA TYR A 242 -15.71 -4.43 -18.31
C TYR A 242 -16.17 -5.41 -19.39
N VAL A 243 -15.85 -6.70 -19.26
CA VAL A 243 -16.33 -7.74 -20.20
C VAL A 243 -17.84 -7.77 -20.27
N LYS A 244 -18.51 -7.73 -19.12
CA LYS A 244 -20.00 -7.74 -19.05
C LYS A 244 -20.59 -6.53 -19.78
N GLU A 245 -20.00 -5.37 -19.60
CA GLU A 245 -20.43 -4.14 -20.29
C GLU A 245 -20.17 -4.22 -21.81
N VAL A 246 -18.99 -4.70 -22.22
CA VAL A 246 -18.66 -4.89 -23.65
C VAL A 246 -19.63 -5.86 -24.31
N ILE A 247 -19.91 -7.02 -23.69
CA ILE A 247 -20.87 -8.00 -24.21
C ILE A 247 -22.23 -7.37 -24.40
N SER A 248 -22.70 -6.58 -23.43
CA SER A 248 -23.98 -5.88 -23.48
C SER A 248 -24.03 -4.83 -24.59
N ASN A 249 -23.01 -3.97 -24.67
CA ASN A 249 -22.95 -2.87 -25.64
C ASN A 249 -22.80 -3.39 -27.09
N MET A 250 -22.04 -4.44 -27.28
CA MET A 250 -21.84 -5.06 -28.61
C MET A 250 -22.90 -6.12 -28.92
N LYS A 251 -23.82 -6.43 -28.00
CA LYS A 251 -24.87 -7.44 -28.13
C LYS A 251 -24.37 -8.81 -28.56
N LEU A 252 -23.27 -9.25 -27.89
CA LEU A 252 -22.63 -10.53 -28.23
C LEU A 252 -23.36 -11.69 -27.57
N ASP A 253 -23.55 -12.78 -28.33
CA ASP A 253 -23.91 -14.10 -27.79
C ASP A 253 -22.61 -14.92 -27.64
N ILE A 254 -22.13 -15.01 -26.40
CA ILE A 254 -20.87 -15.68 -26.06
C ILE A 254 -20.97 -16.29 -24.66
N LYS A 255 -20.34 -17.45 -24.48
CA LYS A 255 -20.29 -18.09 -23.19
C LYS A 255 -19.33 -17.35 -22.27
N LEU A 256 -19.80 -16.86 -21.12
CA LEU A 256 -19.04 -16.08 -20.16
C LEU A 256 -18.93 -16.80 -18.83
N MET A 257 -17.69 -17.03 -18.36
CA MET A 257 -17.42 -17.49 -17.01
C MET A 257 -16.91 -16.36 -16.14
N LYS A 258 -17.63 -16.06 -15.08
CA LYS A 258 -17.19 -15.20 -13.98
C LYS A 258 -16.39 -16.01 -12.97
N ILE A 259 -15.25 -15.49 -12.53
CA ILE A 259 -14.40 -16.08 -11.50
C ILE A 259 -14.19 -15.05 -10.38
N GLY A 260 -14.95 -15.17 -9.31
CA GLY A 260 -14.86 -14.33 -8.11
C GLY A 260 -14.02 -14.97 -7.00
N THR A 261 -13.65 -16.27 -7.16
CA THR A 261 -12.71 -16.96 -6.29
C THR A 261 -11.63 -17.61 -7.16
N THR A 262 -10.41 -17.04 -7.12
CA THR A 262 -9.37 -17.34 -8.10
C THR A 262 -8.46 -18.50 -7.70
N TYR A 263 -8.39 -18.82 -6.41
CA TYR A 263 -7.60 -19.92 -5.88
C TYR A 263 -8.22 -20.48 -4.58
N PRO A 264 -8.30 -21.83 -4.38
CA PRO A 264 -8.10 -22.85 -5.40
C PRO A 264 -9.06 -22.66 -6.58
N PHE A 265 -8.61 -23.00 -7.78
CA PHE A 265 -9.39 -22.76 -8.98
C PHE A 265 -10.67 -23.59 -9.01
N PRO A 266 -11.85 -23.04 -9.40
CA PRO A 266 -13.12 -23.76 -9.45
C PRO A 266 -13.20 -24.74 -10.63
N LYS A 267 -12.42 -25.83 -10.57
CA LYS A 267 -12.18 -26.77 -11.69
C LYS A 267 -13.46 -27.40 -12.22
N LYS A 268 -14.41 -27.80 -11.34
CA LYS A 268 -15.69 -28.42 -11.79
C LYS A 268 -16.50 -27.45 -12.65
N LEU A 269 -16.61 -26.19 -12.23
CA LEU A 269 -17.31 -25.18 -13.00
C LEU A 269 -16.57 -24.87 -14.31
N ALA A 270 -15.23 -24.85 -14.29
CA ALA A 270 -14.40 -24.63 -15.47
C ALA A 270 -14.56 -25.76 -16.50
N TYR A 271 -14.60 -27.01 -16.09
CA TYR A 271 -14.89 -28.13 -16.99
C TYR A 271 -16.28 -27.99 -17.65
N ASN A 272 -17.32 -27.59 -16.90
CA ASN A 272 -18.63 -27.30 -17.47
C ASN A 272 -18.61 -26.11 -18.42
N PHE A 273 -17.77 -25.12 -18.16
CA PHE A 273 -17.61 -23.95 -19.01
C PHE A 273 -16.95 -24.30 -20.34
N ILE A 274 -15.90 -25.12 -20.35
CA ILE A 274 -15.15 -25.44 -21.57
C ILE A 274 -15.89 -26.41 -22.49
N ASP A 275 -16.92 -27.10 -21.99
CA ASP A 275 -17.68 -28.06 -22.79
C ASP A 275 -18.30 -27.38 -24.03
N GLY A 276 -17.96 -27.91 -25.21
CA GLY A 276 -18.39 -27.39 -26.51
C GLY A 276 -17.67 -26.13 -26.99
N LEU A 277 -16.62 -25.65 -26.28
CA LEU A 277 -15.83 -24.50 -26.72
C LEU A 277 -14.64 -24.91 -27.61
N ASP A 278 -14.39 -24.12 -28.66
CA ASP A 278 -13.20 -24.21 -29.50
C ASP A 278 -12.07 -23.32 -28.97
N GLU A 279 -12.42 -22.11 -28.47
CA GLU A 279 -11.50 -21.10 -28.01
C GLU A 279 -12.00 -20.39 -26.75
N ILE A 280 -11.07 -19.99 -25.87
CA ILE A 280 -11.33 -19.17 -24.68
C ILE A 280 -10.42 -17.95 -24.70
N LEU A 281 -10.96 -16.78 -24.43
CA LEU A 281 -10.19 -15.56 -24.09
C LEU A 281 -10.24 -15.35 -22.57
N VAL A 282 -9.08 -15.31 -21.90
CA VAL A 282 -8.98 -15.03 -20.47
C VAL A 282 -8.60 -13.59 -20.24
N LEU A 283 -9.43 -12.88 -19.44
CA LEU A 283 -9.27 -11.46 -19.10
C LEU A 283 -9.11 -11.30 -17.59
N GLU A 284 -7.89 -11.01 -17.16
CA GLU A 284 -7.50 -10.79 -15.77
C GLU A 284 -6.38 -9.75 -15.68
N GLU A 285 -6.34 -8.94 -14.64
CA GLU A 285 -5.24 -8.01 -14.41
C GLU A 285 -4.02 -8.73 -13.82
N LEU A 286 -2.83 -8.13 -13.95
CA LEU A 286 -1.54 -8.63 -13.42
C LEU A 286 -1.12 -9.97 -14.04
N ASP A 287 -0.80 -10.97 -13.21
CA ASP A 287 -0.24 -12.25 -13.66
C ASP A 287 -1.30 -13.19 -14.28
N PRO A 288 -0.91 -14.13 -15.16
CA PRO A 288 -1.82 -15.04 -15.87
C PRO A 288 -2.26 -16.23 -14.99
N VAL A 289 -2.80 -16.00 -13.79
CA VAL A 289 -3.15 -17.04 -12.82
C VAL A 289 -4.34 -17.89 -13.28
N ILE A 290 -5.37 -17.23 -13.82
CA ILE A 290 -6.56 -17.90 -14.36
C ILE A 290 -6.24 -18.54 -15.70
N GLU A 291 -5.51 -17.84 -16.56
CA GLU A 291 -5.09 -18.38 -17.88
C GLU A 291 -4.26 -19.65 -17.70
N GLU A 292 -3.33 -19.70 -16.74
CA GLU A 292 -2.54 -20.90 -16.44
C GLU A 292 -3.44 -22.07 -16.01
N SER A 293 -4.47 -21.81 -15.21
CA SER A 293 -5.43 -22.82 -14.80
C SER A 293 -6.23 -23.38 -15.99
N PHE A 294 -6.63 -22.52 -16.93
CA PHE A 294 -7.28 -22.98 -18.18
C PHE A 294 -6.32 -23.69 -19.12
N LEU A 295 -5.05 -23.29 -19.20
CA LEU A 295 -4.03 -24.00 -19.97
C LEU A 295 -3.80 -25.42 -19.43
N GLU A 296 -3.75 -25.57 -18.08
CA GLU A 296 -3.69 -26.89 -17.44
C GLU A 296 -4.91 -27.76 -17.81
N ILE A 297 -6.10 -27.20 -17.66
CA ILE A 297 -7.37 -27.90 -17.99
C ILE A 297 -7.41 -28.28 -19.48
N SER A 298 -7.06 -27.36 -20.37
CA SER A 298 -7.01 -27.61 -21.82
C SER A 298 -6.02 -28.74 -22.16
N ALA A 299 -4.83 -28.71 -21.56
CA ALA A 299 -3.82 -29.75 -21.77
C ALA A 299 -4.34 -31.14 -21.36
N LEU A 300 -5.03 -31.23 -20.22
CA LEU A 300 -5.64 -32.46 -19.75
C LEU A 300 -6.86 -32.88 -20.60
N ASN A 301 -7.49 -31.95 -21.30
CA ASN A 301 -8.63 -32.19 -22.20
C ASN A 301 -8.19 -32.25 -23.68
N HIS A 302 -7.08 -32.92 -23.97
CA HIS A 302 -6.56 -33.15 -25.34
C HIS A 302 -6.24 -31.86 -26.12
N GLY A 303 -5.85 -30.79 -25.44
CA GLY A 303 -5.49 -29.50 -26.04
C GLY A 303 -6.68 -28.64 -26.47
N LYS A 304 -7.89 -28.92 -25.96
CA LYS A 304 -9.09 -28.13 -26.24
C LYS A 304 -9.75 -27.61 -24.95
N PRO A 305 -10.33 -26.39 -24.99
CA PRO A 305 -10.25 -25.37 -26.06
C PRO A 305 -8.87 -24.71 -26.16
N ALA A 306 -8.60 -24.00 -27.26
CA ALA A 306 -7.44 -23.12 -27.36
C ALA A 306 -7.61 -21.96 -26.37
N VAL A 307 -6.56 -21.66 -25.58
CA VAL A 307 -6.59 -20.61 -24.55
C VAL A 307 -5.78 -19.42 -25.02
N LEU A 308 -6.43 -18.27 -25.07
CA LEU A 308 -5.86 -16.99 -25.44
C LEU A 308 -5.86 -16.04 -24.23
N GLY A 309 -4.80 -15.27 -24.07
CA GLY A 309 -4.67 -14.34 -22.96
C GLY A 309 -3.30 -13.65 -22.98
N LYS A 310 -2.64 -13.58 -21.85
CA LYS A 310 -1.33 -12.94 -21.69
C LYS A 310 -0.19 -13.82 -22.21
N ARG A 311 -0.25 -15.14 -22.00
CA ARG A 311 0.76 -16.11 -22.46
C ARG A 311 0.83 -16.17 -23.99
N SER A 312 -0.31 -16.02 -24.66
CA SER A 312 -0.40 -15.92 -26.12
C SER A 312 -0.13 -14.49 -26.65
N ARG A 313 0.22 -13.54 -25.76
CA ARG A 313 0.49 -12.13 -26.07
C ARG A 313 -0.69 -11.35 -26.69
N ASN A 314 -1.91 -11.80 -26.45
CA ASN A 314 -3.12 -11.08 -26.84
C ASN A 314 -3.45 -9.94 -25.87
N LEU A 315 -2.90 -9.98 -24.66
CA LEU A 315 -3.15 -9.04 -23.58
C LEU A 315 -1.85 -8.60 -22.90
N PRO A 316 -1.78 -7.37 -22.37
CA PRO A 316 -0.62 -6.91 -21.61
C PRO A 316 -0.50 -7.64 -20.26
N CYS A 317 0.75 -7.88 -19.84
CA CYS A 317 1.07 -8.50 -18.54
C CYS A 317 1.24 -7.48 -17.41
N ALA A 318 1.22 -6.20 -17.71
CA ALA A 318 1.41 -5.12 -16.74
C ALA A 318 0.39 -4.01 -16.98
N GLY A 319 0.10 -3.24 -15.95
CA GLY A 319 -0.83 -2.13 -16.02
C GLY A 319 -2.27 -2.51 -15.69
N GLU A 320 -3.06 -1.47 -15.39
CA GLU A 320 -4.49 -1.56 -15.19
C GLU A 320 -5.21 -1.78 -16.53
N TYR A 321 -6.26 -2.58 -16.52
CA TYR A 321 -7.13 -2.70 -17.67
C TYR A 321 -8.11 -1.52 -17.78
N SER A 322 -8.35 -1.06 -19.01
CA SER A 322 -9.41 -0.11 -19.32
C SER A 322 -10.55 -0.79 -20.10
N TYR A 323 -11.69 -0.12 -20.14
CA TYR A 323 -12.83 -0.56 -20.95
C TYR A 323 -12.44 -0.72 -22.42
N GLU A 324 -11.68 0.25 -22.98
CA GLU A 324 -11.27 0.27 -24.39
C GLU A 324 -10.33 -0.89 -24.71
N LEU A 325 -9.40 -1.21 -23.79
CA LEU A 325 -8.51 -2.37 -23.94
C LEU A 325 -9.31 -3.67 -23.99
N VAL A 326 -10.26 -3.83 -23.04
CA VAL A 326 -11.12 -5.02 -22.99
C VAL A 326 -12.03 -5.09 -24.23
N GLN A 327 -12.61 -3.97 -24.67
CA GLN A 327 -13.42 -3.91 -25.88
C GLN A 327 -12.61 -4.33 -27.12
N ALA A 328 -11.40 -3.82 -27.27
CA ALA A 328 -10.53 -4.17 -28.39
C ALA A 328 -10.16 -5.65 -28.38
N ALA A 329 -9.83 -6.21 -27.22
CA ALA A 329 -9.50 -7.62 -27.07
C ALA A 329 -10.69 -8.54 -27.40
N VAL A 330 -11.87 -8.21 -26.88
CA VAL A 330 -13.11 -8.97 -27.15
C VAL A 330 -13.50 -8.88 -28.62
N ALA A 331 -13.45 -7.68 -29.22
CA ALA A 331 -13.75 -7.48 -30.63
C ALA A 331 -12.80 -8.28 -31.54
N GLY A 332 -11.49 -8.20 -31.26
CA GLY A 332 -10.49 -9.00 -31.99
C GLY A 332 -10.71 -10.51 -31.85
N PHE A 333 -11.05 -10.99 -30.65
CA PHE A 333 -11.39 -12.40 -30.40
C PHE A 333 -12.64 -12.84 -31.18
N MET A 334 -13.63 -11.96 -31.30
CA MET A 334 -14.86 -12.22 -32.05
C MET A 334 -14.73 -11.97 -33.57
N GLY A 335 -13.59 -11.42 -34.03
CA GLY A 335 -13.42 -11.05 -35.44
C GLY A 335 -14.28 -9.85 -35.85
N ILE A 336 -14.61 -8.97 -34.94
CA ILE A 336 -15.43 -7.78 -35.18
C ILE A 336 -14.52 -6.56 -35.33
N GLU A 337 -14.67 -5.84 -36.43
CA GLU A 337 -14.01 -4.53 -36.57
C GLU A 337 -14.70 -3.48 -35.73
N ILE A 338 -13.96 -2.82 -34.84
CA ILE A 338 -14.44 -1.67 -34.10
C ILE A 338 -13.91 -0.39 -34.76
N GLN A 339 -14.81 0.59 -34.92
CA GLN A 339 -14.36 1.92 -35.30
C GLN A 339 -13.57 2.52 -34.12
N THR A 340 -12.27 2.57 -34.27
CA THR A 340 -11.43 3.30 -33.30
C THR A 340 -11.73 4.78 -33.48
N ILE A 341 -12.46 5.37 -32.54
CA ILE A 341 -12.57 6.83 -32.46
C ILE A 341 -11.17 7.30 -32.05
N ILE A 342 -10.38 7.76 -33.03
CA ILE A 342 -9.11 8.42 -32.74
C ILE A 342 -9.51 9.76 -32.08
N PRO A 343 -9.30 9.92 -30.77
CA PRO A 343 -9.59 11.21 -30.17
C PRO A 343 -8.74 12.25 -30.86
N SER A 344 -9.30 13.43 -31.13
CA SER A 344 -8.51 14.57 -31.60
C SER A 344 -7.30 14.71 -30.68
N ALA A 345 -6.10 14.85 -31.25
CA ALA A 345 -4.88 14.90 -30.48
C ALA A 345 -5.03 15.88 -29.31
N ALA A 346 -5.09 15.34 -28.09
CA ALA A 346 -5.09 16.18 -26.91
C ALA A 346 -3.79 16.97 -26.88
N PRO A 347 -3.81 18.25 -26.49
CA PRO A 347 -2.58 19.02 -26.36
C PRO A 347 -1.67 18.31 -25.35
N GLU A 348 -0.38 18.25 -25.66
CA GLU A 348 0.61 17.73 -24.71
C GLU A 348 0.55 18.56 -23.41
N LEU A 349 0.12 17.94 -22.33
CA LEU A 349 0.10 18.57 -21.02
C LEU A 349 1.48 18.39 -20.36
N PRO A 350 1.99 19.43 -19.68
CA PRO A 350 3.25 19.31 -18.94
C PRO A 350 3.10 18.28 -17.82
N VAL A 351 4.09 17.41 -17.69
CA VAL A 351 4.18 16.46 -16.58
C VAL A 351 4.25 17.23 -15.26
N ARG A 352 3.41 16.85 -14.30
CA ARG A 352 3.36 17.44 -12.94
C ARG A 352 3.73 16.36 -11.92
N PRO A 353 5.04 16.10 -11.72
CA PRO A 353 5.46 15.12 -10.73
C PRO A 353 5.07 15.58 -9.31
N PRO A 354 4.86 14.64 -8.37
CA PRO A 354 4.64 14.98 -6.98
C PRO A 354 5.87 15.70 -6.42
N VAL A 355 5.62 16.70 -5.56
CA VAL A 355 6.66 17.51 -4.92
C VAL A 355 6.38 17.65 -3.43
N LEU A 356 7.42 17.91 -2.64
CA LEU A 356 7.25 18.28 -1.22
C LEU A 356 6.34 19.51 -1.10
N CYS A 357 5.43 19.50 -0.14
CA CYS A 357 4.51 20.61 0.12
C CYS A 357 5.21 21.95 0.36
N ALA A 358 4.52 23.06 0.14
CA ALA A 358 4.98 24.36 0.59
C ALA A 358 5.07 24.36 2.12
N GLY A 359 6.19 24.82 2.68
CA GLY A 359 6.43 24.80 4.12
C GLY A 359 6.83 23.45 4.72
N CYS A 360 6.96 22.41 3.91
CA CYS A 360 7.32 21.06 4.37
C CYS A 360 8.65 21.06 5.16
N PRO A 361 8.69 20.51 6.41
CA PRO A 361 9.91 20.47 7.21
C PRO A 361 10.99 19.59 6.58
N HIS A 362 10.64 18.53 5.85
CA HIS A 362 11.62 17.67 5.17
C HIS A 362 12.45 18.46 4.16
N ARG A 363 11.87 19.47 3.50
CA ARG A 363 12.61 20.38 2.61
C ARG A 363 13.73 21.10 3.34
N ALA A 364 13.48 21.57 4.56
CA ALA A 364 14.46 22.24 5.38
C ALA A 364 15.53 21.26 5.88
N SER A 365 15.15 20.03 6.24
CA SER A 365 16.07 18.96 6.64
C SER A 365 17.06 18.61 5.51
N PHE A 366 16.55 18.38 4.31
CA PHE A 366 17.41 18.12 3.13
C PHE A 366 18.33 19.28 2.81
N TYR A 367 17.81 20.51 2.90
CA TYR A 367 18.63 21.70 2.64
C TYR A 367 19.74 21.87 3.68
N ALA A 368 19.48 21.56 4.97
CA ALA A 368 20.48 21.59 6.02
C ALA A 368 21.60 20.55 5.78
N VAL A 369 21.23 19.31 5.48
CA VAL A 369 22.19 18.22 5.18
C VAL A 369 23.00 18.54 3.93
N LYS A 370 22.37 19.06 2.87
CA LYS A 370 23.04 19.48 1.64
C LYS A 370 24.11 20.55 1.89
N ASN A 371 23.80 21.52 2.75
CA ASN A 371 24.74 22.57 3.10
C ASN A 371 25.87 22.05 4.02
N ALA A 372 25.57 21.16 4.97
CA ALA A 372 26.56 20.56 5.85
C ALA A 372 27.63 19.76 5.08
N LEU A 373 27.23 19.12 3.98
CA LEU A 373 28.09 18.23 3.19
C LEU A 373 28.56 18.80 1.85
N LYS A 374 28.35 20.10 1.61
CA LYS A 374 28.65 20.77 0.33
C LYS A 374 30.08 20.57 -0.18
N SER A 375 31.04 20.39 0.72
CA SER A 375 32.47 20.23 0.39
C SER A 375 32.95 18.77 0.57
N ARG A 376 32.06 17.81 0.80
CA ARG A 376 32.38 16.41 1.09
C ARG A 376 31.72 15.49 0.09
N LYS A 377 32.38 14.37 -0.17
CA LYS A 377 31.77 13.24 -0.88
C LYS A 377 30.79 12.53 0.06
N ALA A 378 29.55 12.42 -0.33
CA ALA A 378 28.54 11.75 0.48
C ALA A 378 27.53 11.01 -0.42
N VAL A 379 26.92 9.94 0.13
CA VAL A 379 25.82 9.21 -0.46
C VAL A 379 24.63 9.27 0.49
N PHE A 380 23.44 9.50 -0.06
CA PHE A 380 22.21 9.69 0.66
C PHE A 380 21.26 8.54 0.42
N SER A 381 21.23 7.58 1.34
CA SER A 381 20.29 6.45 1.29
C SER A 381 18.93 6.91 1.80
N GLY A 382 17.95 6.92 0.91
CA GLY A 382 16.59 7.30 1.22
C GLY A 382 15.71 6.11 1.60
N ASP A 383 14.46 6.41 1.86
CA ASP A 383 13.46 5.46 2.29
C ASP A 383 12.07 5.84 1.74
N ILE A 384 11.05 5.04 2.02
CA ILE A 384 9.69 5.23 1.52
C ILE A 384 8.88 6.13 2.45
N GLY A 385 8.43 7.26 1.92
CA GLY A 385 7.59 8.24 2.61
C GLY A 385 7.55 9.56 1.83
N CYS A 386 6.94 10.62 2.37
CA CYS A 386 6.95 11.95 1.75
C CYS A 386 8.37 12.43 1.43
N TYR A 387 9.34 12.04 2.24
CA TYR A 387 10.75 12.40 2.09
C TYR A 387 11.46 11.70 0.92
N THR A 388 10.89 10.64 0.33
CA THR A 388 11.39 10.11 -0.96
C THR A 388 11.40 11.19 -2.05
N LEU A 389 10.46 12.16 -1.95
CA LEU A 389 10.39 13.31 -2.86
C LEU A 389 11.59 14.28 -2.74
N GLY A 390 12.48 14.05 -1.79
CA GLY A 390 13.78 14.73 -1.69
C GLY A 390 14.74 14.39 -2.83
N ASN A 391 14.47 13.35 -3.64
CA ASN A 391 15.23 13.01 -4.83
C ASN A 391 15.10 14.06 -5.95
N ALA A 392 14.00 14.81 -5.96
CA ALA A 392 13.73 15.78 -7.00
C ALA A 392 14.61 17.04 -6.86
N LYS A 393 15.04 17.57 -8.01
CA LYS A 393 15.73 18.87 -8.03
C LYS A 393 14.81 19.98 -7.50
N PRO A 394 15.36 20.98 -6.81
CA PRO A 394 16.79 21.26 -6.63
C PRO A 394 17.43 20.59 -5.41
N LEU A 395 16.69 19.82 -4.62
CA LEU A 395 17.23 19.15 -3.42
C LEU A 395 18.24 18.09 -3.82
N ASP A 396 17.80 17.07 -4.56
CA ASP A 396 18.67 16.00 -5.09
C ASP A 396 19.44 15.30 -3.95
N MET A 397 18.68 14.82 -2.94
CA MET A 397 19.19 14.34 -1.66
C MET A 397 18.76 12.90 -1.32
N VAL A 398 18.40 12.12 -2.34
CA VAL A 398 18.07 10.70 -2.21
C VAL A 398 18.68 9.96 -3.39
N ASP A 399 19.77 9.23 -3.14
CA ASP A 399 20.50 8.47 -4.15
C ASP A 399 19.98 7.04 -4.29
N THR A 400 19.44 6.45 -3.22
CA THR A 400 18.88 5.10 -3.20
C THR A 400 17.54 5.07 -2.49
N CYS A 401 16.63 4.20 -2.93
CA CYS A 401 15.37 3.91 -2.26
C CYS A 401 14.92 2.49 -2.64
N LEU A 402 14.72 1.61 -1.66
CA LEU A 402 14.37 0.20 -1.91
C LEU A 402 13.01 -0.16 -1.29
N CYS A 403 12.94 -0.26 0.03
CA CYS A 403 11.72 -0.57 0.78
C CYS A 403 11.75 0.14 2.13
N MET A 404 10.65 0.13 2.87
CA MET A 404 10.56 0.80 4.18
C MET A 404 11.64 0.31 5.15
N GLY A 405 12.41 1.23 5.72
CA GLY A 405 13.52 0.97 6.67
C GLY A 405 14.86 0.62 6.03
N ALA A 406 14.89 0.33 4.73
CA ALA A 406 16.11 -0.15 4.07
C ALA A 406 17.21 0.91 3.96
N GLY A 407 16.90 2.20 4.00
CA GLY A 407 17.90 3.26 3.87
C GLY A 407 19.05 3.13 4.86
N ILE A 408 18.74 2.76 6.12
CA ILE A 408 19.75 2.57 7.17
C ILE A 408 20.71 1.42 6.85
N THR A 409 20.17 0.28 6.39
CA THR A 409 20.99 -0.92 6.11
C THR A 409 21.72 -0.82 4.78
N ILE A 410 21.16 -0.15 3.78
CA ILE A 410 21.86 0.17 2.52
C ILE A 410 23.07 1.06 2.79
N ALA A 411 22.91 2.11 3.61
CA ALA A 411 24.03 2.98 4.01
C ALA A 411 25.16 2.18 4.68
N GLN A 412 24.84 1.19 5.51
CA GLN A 412 25.83 0.28 6.12
C GLN A 412 26.59 -0.52 5.06
N GLY A 413 25.86 -1.11 4.10
CA GLY A 413 26.47 -1.88 3.02
C GLY A 413 27.42 -1.03 2.17
N LEU A 414 26.98 0.18 1.81
CA LEU A 414 27.79 1.14 1.05
C LEU A 414 29.06 1.55 1.80
N GLN A 415 28.94 1.84 3.10
CA GLN A 415 30.08 2.23 3.94
C GLN A 415 31.16 1.15 3.99
N ARG A 416 30.79 -0.14 3.94
CA ARG A 416 31.77 -1.25 3.97
C ARG A 416 32.65 -1.30 2.72
N VAL A 417 32.15 -0.83 1.58
CA VAL A 417 32.88 -0.85 0.30
C VAL A 417 33.46 0.51 -0.09
N GLU A 418 32.92 1.59 0.48
CA GLU A 418 33.38 2.98 0.26
C GLU A 418 33.63 3.70 1.60
N PRO A 419 34.60 3.25 2.42
CA PRO A 419 34.80 3.77 3.78
C PRO A 419 35.25 5.25 3.82
N ASP A 420 35.81 5.78 2.75
CA ASP A 420 36.25 7.18 2.64
C ASP A 420 35.13 8.17 2.22
N VAL A 421 33.92 7.64 1.97
CA VAL A 421 32.73 8.44 1.62
C VAL A 421 31.82 8.50 2.83
N LYS A 422 31.18 9.64 3.08
CA LYS A 422 30.18 9.78 4.15
C LYS A 422 28.84 9.19 3.70
N HIS A 423 28.30 8.28 4.48
CA HIS A 423 27.03 7.61 4.19
C HIS A 423 25.96 8.05 5.18
N LEU A 424 24.90 8.66 4.67
CA LEU A 424 23.78 9.13 5.46
C LEU A 424 22.51 8.38 5.06
N ALA A 425 21.70 8.04 6.05
CA ALA A 425 20.38 7.41 5.83
C ALA A 425 19.28 8.35 6.28
N PHE A 426 18.30 8.63 5.41
CA PHE A 426 17.08 9.36 5.79
C PHE A 426 15.97 8.38 6.10
N ILE A 427 15.25 8.61 7.20
CA ILE A 427 14.09 7.81 7.60
C ILE A 427 13.05 8.69 8.29
N GLY A 428 11.76 8.49 7.99
CA GLY A 428 10.67 9.18 8.70
C GLY A 428 10.34 8.51 10.04
N ASP A 429 9.64 9.24 10.90
CA ASP A 429 9.20 8.79 12.22
C ASP A 429 8.35 7.50 12.18
N SER A 430 7.35 7.44 11.33
CA SER A 430 6.53 6.23 11.17
C SER A 430 7.35 5.04 10.67
N THR A 431 8.20 5.24 9.67
CA THR A 431 9.08 4.18 9.13
C THR A 431 10.16 3.76 10.13
N PHE A 432 10.61 4.67 11.00
CA PHE A 432 11.51 4.34 12.11
C PHE A 432 10.88 3.26 13.01
N PHE A 433 9.61 3.43 13.41
CA PHE A 433 8.89 2.41 14.19
C PHE A 433 8.58 1.16 13.38
N HIS A 434 8.33 1.30 12.09
CA HIS A 434 7.97 0.18 11.20
C HIS A 434 9.10 -0.85 11.10
N THR A 435 10.29 -0.43 10.69
CA THR A 435 11.43 -1.34 10.43
C THR A 435 12.81 -0.68 10.66
N GLY A 436 12.87 0.58 11.07
CA GLY A 436 14.14 1.29 11.25
C GLY A 436 14.95 0.83 12.46
N ILE A 437 14.29 0.44 13.54
CA ILE A 437 14.94 0.04 14.81
C ILE A 437 15.92 -1.11 14.63
N PRO A 438 15.58 -2.24 13.95
CA PRO A 438 16.54 -3.31 13.68
C PRO A 438 17.76 -2.85 12.88
N GLY A 439 17.58 -1.92 11.95
CA GLY A 439 18.67 -1.33 11.17
C GLY A 439 19.67 -0.55 12.04
N ILE A 440 19.18 0.20 13.01
CA ILE A 440 20.01 0.93 13.97
C ILE A 440 20.78 -0.05 14.88
N ILE A 441 20.09 -1.05 15.43
CA ILE A 441 20.74 -2.09 16.25
C ILE A 441 21.87 -2.76 15.46
N ASN A 442 21.63 -3.09 14.19
CA ASN A 442 22.64 -3.71 13.34
C ASN A 442 23.84 -2.79 13.09
N ALA A 443 23.62 -1.48 12.89
CA ALA A 443 24.69 -0.49 12.74
C ALA A 443 25.57 -0.40 14.00
N VAL A 444 24.94 -0.36 15.17
CA VAL A 444 25.65 -0.32 16.47
C VAL A 444 26.40 -1.61 16.73
N TYR A 445 25.74 -2.77 16.57
CA TYR A 445 26.35 -4.09 16.78
C TYR A 445 27.58 -4.30 15.92
N ASN A 446 27.55 -3.84 14.66
CA ASN A 446 28.66 -3.99 13.72
C ASN A 446 29.57 -2.75 13.66
N ASN A 447 29.38 -1.76 14.51
CA ASN A 447 30.13 -0.50 14.58
C ASN A 447 30.35 0.12 13.19
N THR A 448 29.25 0.42 12.48
CA THR A 448 29.30 0.95 11.13
C THR A 448 29.25 2.48 11.17
N ASP A 449 30.22 3.14 10.54
CA ASP A 449 30.30 4.62 10.48
C ASP A 449 29.28 5.21 9.50
N ILE A 450 28.06 5.41 9.99
CA ILE A 450 26.95 6.04 9.24
C ILE A 450 26.25 7.06 10.11
N THR A 451 25.62 8.04 9.46
CA THR A 451 24.75 9.01 10.15
C THR A 451 23.29 8.76 9.75
N VAL A 452 22.42 8.51 10.73
CA VAL A 452 20.99 8.34 10.51
C VAL A 452 20.26 9.66 10.76
N ILE A 453 19.60 10.18 9.74
CA ILE A 453 18.78 11.39 9.81
C ILE A 453 17.31 10.98 9.95
N ILE A 454 16.76 11.13 11.15
CA ILE A 454 15.37 10.80 11.45
C ILE A 454 14.52 12.06 11.28
N LEU A 455 13.51 11.98 10.43
CA LEU A 455 12.63 13.10 10.06
C LEU A 455 11.30 12.96 10.82
N ASP A 456 11.25 13.51 12.04
CA ASP A 456 10.06 13.49 12.87
C ASP A 456 9.11 14.65 12.50
N ASN A 457 8.04 14.32 11.80
CA ASN A 457 6.97 15.25 11.46
C ASN A 457 5.66 14.98 12.22
N SER A 458 5.69 14.09 13.21
CA SER A 458 4.61 13.74 14.14
C SER A 458 3.37 13.15 13.47
N THR A 459 3.50 12.50 12.30
CA THR A 459 2.38 11.81 11.62
C THR A 459 2.84 10.92 10.47
N THR A 460 2.07 9.88 10.15
CA THR A 460 2.20 9.12 8.90
C THR A 460 1.52 9.89 7.77
N ALA A 461 2.23 10.91 7.23
CA ALA A 461 1.62 11.93 6.38
C ALA A 461 1.19 11.43 4.99
N MET A 462 1.97 10.55 4.36
CA MET A 462 1.78 10.14 2.95
C MET A 462 0.44 9.46 2.70
N THR A 463 -0.07 8.70 3.65
CA THR A 463 -1.26 7.87 3.54
C THR A 463 -2.52 8.48 4.16
N GLY A 464 -2.44 9.71 4.70
CA GLY A 464 -3.60 10.42 5.24
C GLY A 464 -3.46 10.89 6.70
N ASN A 465 -2.24 11.10 7.18
CA ASN A 465 -1.93 11.60 8.53
C ASN A 465 -2.33 10.66 9.68
N GLN A 466 -2.15 9.37 9.51
CA GLN A 466 -2.45 8.37 10.54
C GLN A 466 -1.52 8.51 11.75
N PRO A 467 -2.01 8.17 12.97
CA PRO A 467 -1.19 8.13 14.16
C PRO A 467 -0.18 6.96 14.10
N HIS A 468 0.93 7.14 14.82
CA HIS A 468 1.96 6.13 15.07
C HIS A 468 2.45 6.27 16.53
N PRO A 469 3.27 5.35 17.09
CA PRO A 469 3.64 5.37 18.50
C PRO A 469 4.21 6.70 19.03
N GLY A 470 4.89 7.48 18.20
CA GLY A 470 5.42 8.80 18.54
C GLY A 470 4.37 9.91 18.62
N THR A 471 3.11 9.68 18.20
CA THR A 471 2.07 10.73 18.21
C THR A 471 1.34 10.86 19.54
N GLY A 472 1.34 9.82 20.38
CA GLY A 472 0.61 9.80 21.67
C GLY A 472 -0.90 9.68 21.52
N LYS A 473 -1.38 9.14 20.39
CA LYS A 473 -2.80 8.91 20.12
C LYS A 473 -2.97 7.63 19.30
N THR A 474 -3.94 6.80 19.69
CA THR A 474 -4.30 5.59 18.94
C THR A 474 -5.28 5.89 17.80
N MET A 475 -5.54 4.91 16.92
CA MET A 475 -6.55 5.01 15.86
C MET A 475 -7.94 5.34 16.43
N MET A 476 -8.32 4.73 17.53
CA MET A 476 -9.61 4.97 18.22
C MET A 476 -9.66 6.27 19.03
N GLY A 477 -8.61 7.10 18.93
CA GLY A 477 -8.57 8.41 19.60
C GLY A 477 -8.16 8.38 21.07
N CYS A 478 -7.82 7.21 21.63
CA CYS A 478 -7.31 7.12 23.00
C CYS A 478 -5.95 7.82 23.10
N ILE A 479 -5.79 8.65 24.13
CA ILE A 479 -4.51 9.29 24.43
C ILE A 479 -3.62 8.28 25.15
N THR A 480 -2.38 8.14 24.67
CA THR A 480 -1.37 7.25 25.24
C THR A 480 -0.07 8.02 25.46
N GLU A 481 0.85 7.43 26.21
CA GLU A 481 2.20 7.96 26.31
C GLU A 481 2.93 7.83 24.96
N LYS A 482 3.65 8.89 24.59
CA LYS A 482 4.44 8.89 23.35
C LYS A 482 5.67 8.02 23.51
N VAL A 483 5.95 7.19 22.52
CA VAL A 483 7.24 6.52 22.40
C VAL A 483 8.25 7.53 21.86
N ASP A 484 9.22 7.91 22.68
CA ASP A 484 10.22 8.92 22.33
C ASP A 484 11.34 8.31 21.47
N ILE A 485 11.52 8.87 20.26
CA ILE A 485 12.50 8.38 19.28
C ILE A 485 13.94 8.50 19.82
N TYR A 486 14.27 9.60 20.50
CA TYR A 486 15.61 9.79 21.07
C TYR A 486 15.95 8.70 22.10
N ASN A 487 15.03 8.42 23.00
CA ASN A 487 15.21 7.38 24.00
C ASN A 487 15.33 5.99 23.36
N MET A 488 14.58 5.72 22.29
CA MET A 488 14.69 4.46 21.53
C MET A 488 16.04 4.33 20.85
N VAL A 489 16.51 5.36 20.14
CA VAL A 489 17.83 5.38 19.48
C VAL A 489 18.95 5.20 20.51
N LYS A 490 18.84 5.88 21.65
CA LYS A 490 19.78 5.73 22.78
C LYS A 490 19.77 4.32 23.34
N ALA A 491 18.59 3.71 23.53
CA ALA A 491 18.45 2.34 24.01
C ALA A 491 19.04 1.30 23.01
N CYS A 492 19.03 1.61 21.71
CA CYS A 492 19.71 0.79 20.69
C CYS A 492 21.25 0.88 20.77
N GLY A 493 21.80 1.79 21.59
CA GLY A 493 23.24 1.90 21.85
C GLY A 493 23.97 2.97 21.03
N VAL A 494 23.27 3.80 20.26
CA VAL A 494 23.88 4.97 19.60
C VAL A 494 24.36 5.95 20.65
N LYS A 495 25.61 6.40 20.53
CA LYS A 495 26.25 7.28 21.53
C LYS A 495 26.13 8.77 21.18
N HIS A 496 26.21 9.09 19.90
CA HIS A 496 26.07 10.48 19.42
C HIS A 496 24.68 10.67 18.80
N ILE A 497 23.80 11.35 19.53
CA ILE A 497 22.42 11.61 19.14
C ILE A 497 22.10 13.07 19.42
N GLU A 498 21.64 13.77 18.40
CA GLU A 498 21.25 15.17 18.56
C GLU A 498 19.82 15.41 18.05
N ARG A 499 19.15 16.39 18.66
CA ARG A 499 17.85 16.92 18.23
C ARG A 499 18.02 18.32 17.70
N SER A 500 17.37 18.64 16.59
CA SER A 500 17.37 20.00 16.05
C SER A 500 16.07 20.29 15.31
N ASN A 501 15.69 21.57 15.28
CA ASN A 501 14.62 22.02 14.41
C ASN A 501 15.18 22.35 13.01
N PRO A 502 14.81 21.64 11.96
CA PRO A 502 15.34 21.85 10.61
C PRO A 502 14.99 23.23 10.04
N LEU A 503 13.99 23.91 10.58
CA LEU A 503 13.63 25.27 10.19
C LEU A 503 14.61 26.32 10.76
N ASN A 504 15.47 25.97 11.72
CA ASN A 504 16.62 26.78 12.14
C ASN A 504 17.88 26.30 11.40
N GLN A 505 18.10 26.82 10.20
CA GLN A 505 19.14 26.31 9.30
C GLN A 505 20.56 26.39 9.86
N LYS A 506 20.89 27.43 10.62
CA LYS A 506 22.24 27.61 11.20
C LYS A 506 22.55 26.47 12.19
N GLU A 507 21.63 26.17 13.09
CA GLU A 507 21.74 25.11 14.07
C GLU A 507 21.70 23.74 13.39
N ALA A 508 20.73 23.51 12.50
CA ALA A 508 20.54 22.24 11.82
C ALA A 508 21.78 21.82 11.00
N VAL A 509 22.42 22.77 10.30
CA VAL A 509 23.67 22.51 9.57
C VAL A 509 24.80 22.10 10.52
N GLN A 510 24.95 22.80 11.66
CA GLN A 510 25.99 22.46 12.63
C GLN A 510 25.77 21.10 13.25
N THR A 511 24.54 20.80 13.67
CA THR A 511 24.15 19.48 14.19
C THR A 511 24.52 18.33 13.23
N VAL A 512 24.28 18.51 11.92
CA VAL A 512 24.67 17.50 10.93
C VAL A 512 26.19 17.38 10.83
N ILE A 513 26.93 18.49 10.84
CA ILE A 513 28.40 18.47 10.80
C ILE A 513 28.94 17.68 11.98
N ASP A 514 28.47 17.96 13.20
CA ASP A 514 28.93 17.32 14.42
C ASP A 514 28.65 15.81 14.40
N ALA A 515 27.45 15.42 13.91
CA ALA A 515 27.09 14.02 13.77
C ALA A 515 27.92 13.24 12.72
N VAL A 516 28.25 13.90 11.60
CA VAL A 516 29.07 13.29 10.51
C VAL A 516 30.54 13.20 10.86
N GLU A 517 31.04 14.06 11.77
CA GLU A 517 32.42 14.01 12.29
C GLU A 517 32.61 12.92 13.36
N TYR A 518 31.55 12.45 13.98
CA TYR A 518 31.62 11.40 14.96
C TYR A 518 32.02 10.06 14.31
N GLU A 519 32.99 9.37 14.91
CA GLU A 519 33.43 8.05 14.45
C GLU A 519 32.51 6.97 15.01
N GLY A 520 31.78 6.28 14.12
CA GLY A 520 30.80 5.26 14.42
C GLY A 520 29.36 5.69 14.12
N PRO A 521 28.36 4.87 14.49
CA PRO A 521 26.97 5.18 14.21
C PRO A 521 26.48 6.39 15.01
N SER A 522 25.97 7.40 14.29
CA SER A 522 25.41 8.62 14.85
C SER A 522 23.98 8.85 14.37
N ALA A 523 23.21 9.68 15.07
CA ALA A 523 21.86 10.03 14.71
C ALA A 523 21.54 11.51 14.90
N VAL A 524 20.82 12.09 13.94
CA VAL A 524 20.23 13.43 14.04
C VAL A 524 18.72 13.28 13.93
N ILE A 525 17.97 13.79 14.89
CA ILE A 525 16.51 13.81 14.89
C ILE A 525 16.05 15.23 14.55
N PHE A 526 15.54 15.41 13.35
CA PHE A 526 14.92 16.66 12.92
C PHE A 526 13.45 16.68 13.30
N GLU A 527 13.11 17.49 14.29
CA GLU A 527 11.76 17.61 14.85
C GLU A 527 11.06 18.87 14.33
N ALA A 528 10.05 18.71 13.49
CA ALA A 528 9.15 19.77 13.07
C ALA A 528 7.85 19.22 12.53
N PRO A 529 6.68 19.63 13.03
CA PRO A 529 5.40 19.04 12.66
C PRO A 529 5.07 19.23 11.19
N CYS A 530 4.39 18.22 10.60
CA CYS A 530 3.89 18.28 9.23
C CYS A 530 2.99 19.51 9.03
N VAL A 531 3.08 20.15 7.87
CA VAL A 531 2.21 21.31 7.54
C VAL A 531 0.73 20.98 7.58
N ALA A 532 0.34 19.74 7.32
CA ALA A 532 -1.04 19.29 7.42
C ALA A 532 -1.60 19.30 8.86
N LEU A 533 -0.73 19.31 9.86
CA LEU A 533 -1.09 19.41 11.28
C LEU A 533 -1.08 20.86 11.80
N GLN A 534 -0.72 21.81 10.96
CA GLN A 534 -0.56 23.21 11.36
C GLN A 534 -1.60 24.11 10.71
N THR A 535 -1.97 25.16 11.41
CA THR A 535 -2.73 26.27 10.84
C THR A 535 -1.75 27.34 10.31
N GLN A 536 -2.06 27.88 9.13
CA GLN A 536 -1.29 28.95 8.53
C GLN A 536 -1.35 30.20 9.41
N SER A 537 -0.20 30.65 9.94
CA SER A 537 -0.14 31.78 10.90
C SER A 537 0.54 33.03 10.36
N THR A 538 1.36 32.92 9.32
CA THR A 538 2.15 34.02 8.78
C THR A 538 2.33 33.86 7.28
N ARG A 539 2.16 34.93 6.53
CA ARG A 539 2.46 34.96 5.09
C ARG A 539 3.76 35.67 4.86
N LEU A 540 4.63 35.12 4.02
CA LEU A 540 5.85 35.78 3.62
C LEU A 540 5.62 36.58 2.35
N LEU A 541 6.26 37.77 2.29
CA LEU A 541 6.21 38.68 1.17
C LEU A 541 7.61 38.97 0.67
N ILE A 542 7.72 39.28 -0.61
CA ILE A 542 8.98 39.73 -1.21
C ILE A 542 8.94 41.24 -1.29
N THR A 543 9.96 41.87 -0.72
CA THR A 543 10.13 43.34 -0.70
C THR A 543 10.89 43.83 -1.93
N ASP A 544 10.90 45.17 -2.14
CA ASP A 544 11.63 45.84 -3.24
C ASP A 544 13.15 45.62 -3.17
N LYS A 545 13.70 45.10 -2.06
CA LYS A 545 15.11 44.70 -1.94
C LYS A 545 15.48 43.49 -2.81
N CYS A 546 14.48 42.82 -3.42
CA CYS A 546 14.71 41.63 -4.22
C CYS A 546 15.52 41.93 -5.48
N THR A 547 16.70 41.32 -5.58
CA THR A 547 17.60 41.44 -6.74
C THR A 547 17.26 40.45 -7.87
N LYS A 548 16.16 39.72 -7.78
CA LYS A 548 15.72 38.69 -8.73
C LYS A 548 16.75 37.56 -8.97
N CYS A 549 17.64 37.31 -8.02
CA CYS A 549 18.70 36.31 -8.14
C CYS A 549 18.15 34.86 -8.19
N LYS A 550 16.87 34.63 -7.87
CA LYS A 550 16.16 33.35 -7.87
C LYS A 550 16.78 32.24 -6.98
N LYS A 551 17.66 32.62 -6.03
CA LYS A 551 18.31 31.67 -5.11
C LYS A 551 17.27 30.87 -4.31
N CYS A 552 16.22 31.54 -3.80
CA CYS A 552 15.09 30.90 -3.10
C CYS A 552 14.31 29.88 -3.94
N ILE A 553 14.38 29.92 -5.27
CA ILE A 553 13.79 28.93 -6.16
C ILE A 553 14.80 27.82 -6.43
N ARG A 554 16.02 28.18 -6.86
CA ARG A 554 17.02 27.22 -7.33
C ARG A 554 17.61 26.33 -6.25
N GLU A 555 17.57 26.74 -4.99
CA GLU A 555 18.15 25.96 -3.89
C GLU A 555 17.11 25.18 -3.08
N ILE A 556 15.89 25.71 -2.92
CA ILE A 556 14.88 25.06 -2.08
C ILE A 556 13.66 24.52 -2.84
N GLY A 557 13.36 25.05 -4.05
CA GLY A 557 12.27 24.54 -4.89
C GLY A 557 10.89 24.55 -4.23
N CYS A 558 10.58 25.57 -3.41
CA CYS A 558 9.28 25.64 -2.74
C CYS A 558 8.17 25.95 -3.75
N PRO A 559 7.08 25.15 -3.82
CA PRO A 559 5.99 25.35 -4.79
C PRO A 559 5.21 26.66 -4.58
N ALA A 560 5.32 27.29 -3.40
CA ALA A 560 4.74 28.62 -3.17
C ALA A 560 5.55 29.76 -3.82
N ILE A 561 6.74 29.50 -4.37
CA ILE A 561 7.60 30.54 -4.94
C ILE A 561 7.70 30.34 -6.45
N SER A 562 7.31 31.37 -7.21
CA SER A 562 7.33 31.35 -8.67
C SER A 562 7.92 32.64 -9.26
N VAL A 563 8.04 32.68 -10.59
CA VAL A 563 8.38 33.88 -11.34
C VAL A 563 7.19 34.28 -12.20
N THR A 564 6.64 35.48 -11.96
CA THR A 564 5.52 36.02 -12.72
C THR A 564 5.90 37.43 -13.19
N ASN A 565 5.77 37.73 -14.48
CA ASN A 565 6.14 39.01 -15.08
C ASN A 565 7.55 39.48 -14.66
N ASP A 566 8.53 38.60 -14.76
CA ASP A 566 9.94 38.80 -14.37
C ASP A 566 10.13 39.22 -12.90
N LYS A 567 9.17 38.96 -12.03
CA LYS A 567 9.28 39.17 -10.58
C LYS A 567 9.19 37.85 -9.86
N VAL A 568 10.00 37.68 -8.81
CA VAL A 568 9.86 36.56 -7.90
C VAL A 568 8.68 36.85 -6.98
N VAL A 569 7.71 35.94 -6.91
CA VAL A 569 6.50 36.11 -6.09
C VAL A 569 6.32 34.90 -5.17
N ILE A 570 5.70 35.15 -4.02
CA ILE A 570 5.25 34.09 -3.11
C ILE A 570 3.73 34.06 -3.18
N GLU A 571 3.16 32.91 -3.53
CA GLU A 571 1.72 32.70 -3.55
C GLU A 571 1.17 32.61 -2.12
N PRO A 572 0.37 33.60 -1.67
CA PRO A 572 -0.08 33.66 -0.29
C PRO A 572 -0.97 32.50 0.14
N SER A 573 -1.74 31.91 -0.79
CA SER A 573 -2.63 30.76 -0.51
C SER A 573 -1.85 29.47 -0.25
N LEU A 574 -0.61 29.37 -0.73
CA LEU A 574 0.27 28.21 -0.56
C LEU A 574 1.30 28.38 0.56
N CYS A 575 1.65 29.63 0.93
CA CYS A 575 2.73 29.89 1.86
C CYS A 575 2.34 29.63 3.31
N PHE A 576 3.03 28.72 4.00
CA PHE A 576 2.86 28.42 5.43
C PHE A 576 3.70 29.27 6.38
N GLY A 577 4.55 30.15 5.88
CA GLY A 577 5.38 31.01 6.73
C GLY A 577 6.55 30.32 7.42
N CYS A 578 7.02 29.19 6.93
CA CYS A 578 8.12 28.40 7.53
C CYS A 578 9.48 29.09 7.55
N THR A 579 9.62 30.25 6.96
CA THR A 579 10.82 31.13 6.90
C THR A 579 12.07 30.57 6.23
N LEU A 580 12.07 29.34 5.72
CA LEU A 580 13.25 28.76 5.06
C LEU A 580 13.79 29.66 3.93
N CYS A 581 12.90 30.20 3.08
CA CYS A 581 13.28 31.07 1.98
C CYS A 581 13.88 32.42 2.45
N SER A 582 13.48 32.92 3.62
CA SER A 582 14.06 34.12 4.23
C SER A 582 15.53 33.90 4.62
N GLN A 583 15.85 32.72 5.18
CA GLN A 583 17.22 32.37 5.59
C GLN A 583 18.15 32.11 4.38
N VAL A 584 17.59 31.76 3.23
CA VAL A 584 18.34 31.54 1.98
C VAL A 584 18.56 32.83 1.21
N CYS A 585 17.76 33.86 1.47
CA CYS A 585 17.82 35.14 0.73
C CYS A 585 19.06 35.96 1.08
N PRO A 586 20.00 36.16 0.14
CA PRO A 586 21.28 36.85 0.43
C PRO A 586 21.12 38.33 0.74
N VAL A 587 19.98 38.95 0.38
CA VAL A 587 19.71 40.38 0.57
C VAL A 587 18.56 40.63 1.55
N ASN A 588 18.11 39.61 2.29
CA ASN A 588 17.03 39.71 3.26
C ASN A 588 15.75 40.38 2.68
N ALA A 589 15.42 40.03 1.43
CA ALA A 589 14.26 40.59 0.74
C ALA A 589 12.95 39.84 1.02
N ILE A 590 12.95 38.78 1.85
CA ILE A 590 11.79 37.98 2.15
C ILE A 590 11.47 38.13 3.63
N GLY A 591 10.28 38.66 3.94
CA GLY A 591 9.82 38.89 5.30
C GLY A 591 8.34 38.57 5.48
N GLY A 592 7.86 38.45 6.72
CA GLY A 592 6.46 38.08 7.03
C GLY A 592 5.60 39.30 7.40
N ALA A 593 4.34 39.29 6.94
CA ALA A 593 3.24 39.98 7.57
C ALA A 593 2.45 38.99 8.42
N LYS A 594 2.09 39.35 9.67
CA LYS A 594 1.12 38.53 10.45
C LYS A 594 -0.23 38.55 9.74
N ILE A 595 -0.89 37.41 9.66
CA ILE A 595 -2.26 37.27 9.17
C ILE A 595 -3.21 37.80 10.23
#